data_6ad670d5294f82c543a420ca9badf1a6
#
_entry.id   6ad670d5294f82c543a420ca9badf1a6
#
_cell.length_a   1.000
_cell.length_b   1.000
_cell.length_c   1.000
_cell.angle_alpha   90.00
_cell.angle_beta   90.00
_cell.angle_gamma   90.00
#
_symmetry.space_group_name_H-M   'P 1'
#
loop_
_entity.id
_entity.type
_entity.pdbx_description
1 polymer ?
#
loop_
_entity_poly.entity_id
_entity_poly.type
_entity_poly.pdbx_seq_one_letter_code
_entity_poly.pdbx_strand_id
1 'polypeptide(L)'
;MKTRILALLIAFAVLGSLIVVALYSNLAIYISIIAIGLALALQKYVASYFGYFIIVFSNMLHEGDRIRIDSYKGDVRHIGVFFLTLDEVGEDEKLGGELTGKILSIPNLIVLDKPVLNFSKSYEKKGQKLQCDYIFDEIRFPVSSDSDIARAALLLEEIINKEDCEYLALAKEAFRENYPAFLHEAESSRRVLIHVDEQRIWLKGKFVAPYRLRNQLRTKMYLHFLERAAQESNIKLAGTQFS
;
A
#
# COMPACT_ATOMS: atom_id res chain seq x y z
N MET A 1 -15.10 5.42 -35.71
CA MET A 1 -14.79 5.26 -37.14
C MET A 1 -13.29 4.99 -37.38
N LYS A 2 -12.36 5.77 -36.86
CA LYS A 2 -10.89 5.59 -37.02
C LYS A 2 -10.36 4.22 -36.55
N THR A 3 -10.86 3.70 -35.44
CA THR A 3 -10.44 2.39 -34.88
C THR A 3 -10.85 1.20 -35.74
N ARG A 4 -12.05 1.25 -36.37
CA ARG A 4 -12.51 0.20 -37.28
C ARG A 4 -11.70 0.18 -38.57
N ILE A 5 -11.33 1.34 -39.11
CA ILE A 5 -10.49 1.46 -40.30
C ILE A 5 -9.10 0.92 -40.03
N LEU A 6 -8.49 1.24 -38.86
CA LEU A 6 -7.20 0.70 -38.45
C LEU A 6 -7.23 -0.82 -38.31
N ALA A 7 -8.27 -1.37 -37.70
CA ALA A 7 -8.44 -2.82 -37.55
C ALA A 7 -8.56 -3.53 -38.91
N LEU A 8 -9.28 -2.94 -39.87
CA LEU A 8 -9.40 -3.47 -41.23
C LEU A 8 -8.08 -3.42 -41.96
N LEU A 9 -7.30 -2.36 -41.83
CA LEU A 9 -5.96 -2.23 -42.45
C LEU A 9 -5.01 -3.29 -41.88
N ILE A 10 -5.01 -3.51 -40.58
CA ILE A 10 -4.20 -4.54 -39.94
C ILE A 10 -4.62 -5.94 -40.41
N ALA A 11 -5.92 -6.24 -40.46
CA ALA A 11 -6.43 -7.52 -40.93
C ALA A 11 -6.04 -7.76 -42.41
N PHE A 12 -6.12 -6.75 -43.25
CA PHE A 12 -5.71 -6.84 -44.66
C PHE A 12 -4.20 -7.04 -44.84
N ALA A 13 -3.38 -6.36 -44.04
CA ALA A 13 -1.93 -6.54 -44.04
C ALA A 13 -1.53 -7.96 -43.57
N VAL A 14 -2.18 -8.49 -42.53
CA VAL A 14 -1.96 -9.87 -42.03
C VAL A 14 -2.36 -10.88 -43.12
N LEU A 15 -3.53 -10.73 -43.72
CA LEU A 15 -4.00 -11.65 -44.76
C LEU A 15 -3.09 -11.60 -45.98
N GLY A 16 -2.66 -10.41 -46.43
CA GLY A 16 -1.71 -10.23 -47.52
C GLY A 16 -0.36 -10.89 -47.23
N SER A 17 0.16 -10.76 -46.02
CA SER A 17 1.43 -11.42 -45.62
C SER A 17 1.32 -12.95 -45.62
N LEU A 18 0.17 -13.51 -45.17
CA LEU A 18 -0.07 -14.97 -45.23
C LEU A 18 -0.09 -15.51 -46.67
N ILE A 19 -0.70 -14.78 -47.59
CA ILE A 19 -0.72 -15.15 -49.03
C ILE A 19 0.70 -15.11 -49.65
N VAL A 20 1.47 -14.07 -49.32
CA VAL A 20 2.85 -13.94 -49.80
C VAL A 20 3.73 -15.09 -49.26
N VAL A 21 3.60 -15.44 -47.99
CA VAL A 21 4.32 -16.59 -47.36
C VAL A 21 3.94 -17.90 -48.01
N ALA A 22 2.67 -18.10 -48.35
CA ALA A 22 2.20 -19.32 -49.00
C ALA A 22 2.74 -19.47 -50.42
N LEU A 23 2.98 -18.36 -51.14
CA LEU A 23 3.48 -18.34 -52.53
C LEU A 23 5.03 -18.40 -52.63
N TYR A 24 5.73 -17.89 -51.61
CA TYR A 24 7.19 -17.78 -51.63
C TYR A 24 7.82 -18.29 -50.35
N SER A 25 8.14 -19.59 -50.27
CA SER A 25 8.68 -20.24 -49.05
C SER A 25 9.96 -19.59 -48.51
N ASN A 26 10.81 -19.01 -49.36
CA ASN A 26 12.04 -18.33 -48.95
C ASN A 26 11.76 -17.01 -48.22
N LEU A 27 10.64 -16.34 -48.50
CA LEU A 27 10.22 -15.12 -47.79
C LEU A 27 9.68 -15.41 -46.37
N ALA A 28 9.21 -16.64 -46.11
CA ALA A 28 8.69 -17.05 -44.80
C ALA A 28 9.73 -16.85 -43.70
N ILE A 29 11.00 -17.13 -43.99
CA ILE A 29 12.10 -16.99 -43.01
C ILE A 29 12.30 -15.52 -42.67
N TYR A 30 12.35 -14.62 -43.63
CA TYR A 30 12.53 -13.19 -43.39
C TYR A 30 11.35 -12.57 -42.64
N ILE A 31 10.12 -12.95 -42.98
CA ILE A 31 8.91 -12.49 -42.31
C ILE A 31 8.91 -12.99 -40.87
N SER A 32 9.32 -14.23 -40.60
CA SER A 32 9.40 -14.78 -39.26
C SER A 32 10.42 -14.05 -38.40
N ILE A 33 11.58 -13.70 -38.93
CA ILE A 33 12.59 -12.92 -38.19
C ILE A 33 12.05 -11.54 -37.83
N ILE A 34 11.41 -10.84 -38.81
CA ILE A 34 10.79 -9.54 -38.57
C ILE A 34 9.67 -9.66 -37.51
N ALA A 35 8.81 -10.67 -37.60
CA ALA A 35 7.72 -10.89 -36.67
C ALA A 35 8.23 -11.13 -35.25
N ILE A 36 9.30 -11.93 -35.08
CA ILE A 36 9.94 -12.15 -33.76
C ILE A 36 10.50 -10.83 -33.21
N GLY A 37 11.22 -10.06 -34.04
CA GLY A 37 11.75 -8.75 -33.66
C GLY A 37 10.63 -7.79 -33.21
N LEU A 38 9.52 -7.74 -33.95
CA LEU A 38 8.37 -6.92 -33.60
C LEU A 38 7.67 -7.40 -32.32
N ALA A 39 7.52 -8.73 -32.14
CA ALA A 39 6.95 -9.30 -30.93
C ALA A 39 7.76 -8.93 -29.68
N LEU A 40 9.09 -9.03 -29.77
CA LEU A 40 9.99 -8.60 -28.67
C LEU A 40 9.91 -7.09 -28.41
N ALA A 41 9.82 -6.27 -29.46
CA ALA A 41 9.68 -4.83 -29.32
C ALA A 41 8.35 -4.43 -28.63
N LEU A 42 7.27 -5.18 -28.90
CA LEU A 42 5.94 -4.91 -28.34
C LEU A 42 5.67 -5.61 -27.00
N GLN A 43 6.55 -6.50 -26.55
CA GLN A 43 6.34 -7.36 -25.38
C GLN A 43 5.84 -6.59 -24.14
N LYS A 44 6.46 -5.45 -23.82
CA LYS A 44 6.09 -4.65 -22.64
C LYS A 44 4.71 -4.02 -22.77
N TYR A 45 4.32 -3.62 -23.95
CA TYR A 45 2.97 -3.06 -24.20
C TYR A 45 1.89 -4.14 -24.06
N VAL A 46 2.17 -5.33 -24.61
CA VAL A 46 1.27 -6.49 -24.47
C VAL A 46 1.16 -6.89 -23.01
N ALA A 47 2.26 -6.97 -22.28
CA ALA A 47 2.24 -7.26 -20.85
C ALA A 47 1.47 -6.21 -20.03
N SER A 48 1.64 -4.91 -20.32
CA SER A 48 0.86 -3.85 -19.67
C SER A 48 -0.64 -3.97 -19.96
N TYR A 49 -1.01 -4.34 -21.18
CA TYR A 49 -2.40 -4.57 -21.55
C TYR A 49 -3.00 -5.73 -20.71
N PHE A 50 -2.30 -6.86 -20.60
CA PHE A 50 -2.73 -7.96 -19.74
C PHE A 50 -2.75 -7.57 -18.25
N GLY A 51 -1.79 -6.76 -17.79
CA GLY A 51 -1.78 -6.20 -16.44
C GLY A 51 -3.06 -5.45 -16.10
N TYR A 52 -3.60 -4.66 -17.04
CA TYR A 52 -4.89 -4.00 -16.89
C TYR A 52 -6.04 -5.00 -16.59
N PHE A 53 -6.12 -6.07 -17.38
CA PHE A 53 -7.17 -7.07 -17.18
C PHE A 53 -7.03 -7.76 -15.83
N ILE A 54 -5.81 -8.06 -15.41
CA ILE A 54 -5.57 -8.67 -14.09
C ILE A 54 -6.04 -7.73 -13.00
N ILE A 55 -5.69 -6.45 -13.06
CA ILE A 55 -6.13 -5.44 -12.07
C ILE A 55 -7.67 -5.44 -11.97
N VAL A 56 -8.34 -5.33 -13.13
CA VAL A 56 -9.81 -5.16 -13.20
C VAL A 56 -10.55 -6.44 -12.81
N PHE A 57 -10.15 -7.60 -13.34
CA PHE A 57 -10.88 -8.85 -13.10
C PHE A 57 -10.60 -9.46 -11.72
N SER A 58 -9.39 -9.26 -11.16
CA SER A 58 -9.07 -9.74 -9.82
C SER A 58 -9.58 -8.83 -8.70
N ASN A 59 -10.14 -7.65 -9.03
CA ASN A 59 -10.49 -6.62 -8.04
C ASN A 59 -9.33 -6.27 -7.10
N MET A 60 -8.08 -6.35 -7.62
CA MET A 60 -6.87 -6.14 -6.82
C MET A 60 -6.75 -4.70 -6.34
N LEU A 61 -7.08 -3.75 -7.21
CA LEU A 61 -6.97 -2.31 -7.01
C LEU A 61 -8.23 -1.59 -7.50
N HIS A 62 -8.57 -0.50 -6.81
CA HIS A 62 -9.63 0.42 -7.20
C HIS A 62 -9.12 1.85 -7.20
N GLU A 63 -9.77 2.71 -7.96
CA GLU A 63 -9.53 4.15 -7.88
C GLU A 63 -9.84 4.65 -6.46
N GLY A 64 -8.93 5.45 -5.90
CA GLY A 64 -8.96 5.90 -4.51
C GLY A 64 -8.23 5.00 -3.51
N ASP A 65 -7.79 3.80 -3.89
CA ASP A 65 -6.99 2.96 -3.01
C ASP A 65 -5.59 3.57 -2.79
N ARG A 66 -5.10 3.47 -1.55
CA ARG A 66 -3.70 3.77 -1.24
C ARG A 66 -2.89 2.50 -1.35
N ILE A 67 -1.87 2.53 -2.20
CA ILE A 67 -1.07 1.37 -2.53
C ILE A 67 0.43 1.66 -2.46
N ARG A 68 1.21 0.58 -2.34
CA ARG A 68 2.65 0.57 -2.60
C ARG A 68 2.96 -0.56 -3.57
N ILE A 69 3.70 -0.25 -4.61
CA ILE A 69 4.27 -1.21 -5.54
C ILE A 69 5.76 -0.91 -5.64
N ASP A 70 6.60 -1.83 -5.17
CA ASP A 70 8.05 -1.62 -5.05
C ASP A 70 8.38 -0.34 -4.25
N SER A 71 9.10 0.61 -4.83
CA SER A 71 9.43 1.92 -4.25
C SER A 71 8.36 3.00 -4.45
N TYR A 72 7.32 2.71 -5.21
CA TYR A 72 6.27 3.68 -5.52
C TYR A 72 5.11 3.55 -4.54
N LYS A 73 4.72 4.67 -3.92
CA LYS A 73 3.60 4.76 -2.98
C LYS A 73 2.67 5.90 -3.40
N GLY A 74 1.38 5.66 -3.44
CA GLY A 74 0.42 6.68 -3.86
C GLY A 74 -1.03 6.25 -3.76
N ASP A 75 -1.92 7.20 -3.98
CA ASP A 75 -3.35 6.97 -4.13
C ASP A 75 -3.65 6.72 -5.61
N VAL A 76 -4.38 5.65 -5.90
CA VAL A 76 -4.79 5.30 -7.27
C VAL A 76 -5.73 6.37 -7.80
N ARG A 77 -5.26 7.16 -8.75
CA ARG A 77 -6.05 8.20 -9.41
C ARG A 77 -6.87 7.63 -10.56
N HIS A 78 -6.23 6.80 -11.38
CA HIS A 78 -6.87 6.24 -12.57
C HIS A 78 -6.18 4.95 -13.01
N ILE A 79 -6.99 3.97 -13.45
CA ILE A 79 -6.52 2.69 -13.99
C ILE A 79 -6.76 2.71 -15.50
N GLY A 80 -5.75 3.13 -16.26
CA GLY A 80 -5.77 3.14 -17.73
C GLY A 80 -5.36 1.80 -18.32
N VAL A 81 -5.61 1.61 -19.62
CA VAL A 81 -5.32 0.33 -20.32
C VAL A 81 -3.84 -0.06 -20.30
N PHE A 82 -2.92 0.91 -20.32
CA PHE A 82 -1.47 0.66 -20.32
C PHE A 82 -0.77 1.13 -19.08
N PHE A 83 -1.33 2.15 -18.38
CA PHE A 83 -0.69 2.81 -17.26
C PHE A 83 -1.65 2.96 -16.09
N LEU A 84 -1.14 2.68 -14.91
CA LEU A 84 -1.71 3.03 -13.63
C LEU A 84 -1.19 4.42 -13.25
N THR A 85 -2.09 5.35 -12.94
CA THR A 85 -1.76 6.70 -12.50
C THR A 85 -2.00 6.83 -11.01
N LEU A 86 -0.98 7.28 -10.27
CA LEU A 86 -1.04 7.48 -8.83
C LEU A 86 -0.78 8.95 -8.49
N ASP A 87 -1.45 9.45 -7.47
CA ASP A 87 -1.03 10.63 -6.73
C ASP A 87 0.03 10.20 -5.71
N GLU A 88 1.26 10.69 -5.90
CA GLU A 88 2.40 10.28 -5.08
C GLU A 88 2.19 10.64 -3.61
N VAL A 89 2.53 9.70 -2.74
CA VAL A 89 2.55 9.86 -1.28
C VAL A 89 3.98 9.69 -0.80
N GLY A 90 4.45 10.63 0.03
CA GLY A 90 5.77 10.57 0.63
C GLY A 90 5.95 9.36 1.55
N GLU A 91 7.20 8.99 1.80
CA GLU A 91 7.53 8.02 2.85
C GLU A 91 7.29 8.64 4.23
N ASP A 92 7.12 7.79 5.24
CA ASP A 92 6.82 8.25 6.61
C ASP A 92 7.92 9.16 7.19
N GLU A 93 9.17 8.97 6.76
CA GLU A 93 10.32 9.81 7.12
C GLU A 93 10.35 11.14 6.39
N LYS A 94 9.66 11.21 5.24
CA LYS A 94 9.56 12.43 4.42
C LYS A 94 8.09 12.76 4.21
N LEU A 95 7.70 13.96 4.55
CA LEU A 95 6.31 14.45 4.44
C LEU A 95 5.27 13.61 5.21
N GLY A 96 5.72 12.78 6.17
CA GLY A 96 4.82 12.03 7.05
C GLY A 96 3.81 11.12 6.35
N GLY A 97 4.11 10.65 5.13
CA GLY A 97 3.16 9.86 4.34
C GLY A 97 2.00 10.65 3.75
N GLU A 98 2.13 11.97 3.63
CA GLU A 98 1.17 12.87 2.98
C GLU A 98 1.40 12.95 1.47
N LEU A 99 0.41 13.51 0.75
CA LEU A 99 0.51 13.73 -0.70
C LEU A 99 1.65 14.70 -1.03
N THR A 100 2.49 14.33 -1.99
CA THR A 100 3.61 15.18 -2.45
C THR A 100 3.19 16.20 -3.50
N GLY A 101 2.00 16.05 -4.07
CA GLY A 101 1.51 16.85 -5.21
C GLY A 101 2.04 16.39 -6.57
N LYS A 102 2.84 15.32 -6.62
CA LYS A 102 3.33 14.74 -7.88
C LYS A 102 2.42 13.62 -8.36
N ILE A 103 2.43 13.39 -9.68
CA ILE A 103 1.70 12.32 -10.33
C ILE A 103 2.71 11.30 -10.85
N LEU A 104 2.47 10.03 -10.55
CA LEU A 104 3.23 8.90 -11.05
C LEU A 104 2.41 8.17 -12.11
N SER A 105 3.03 7.86 -13.25
CA SER A 105 2.44 6.99 -14.26
C SER A 105 3.31 5.74 -14.40
N ILE A 106 2.76 4.60 -14.02
CA ILE A 106 3.46 3.32 -13.91
C ILE A 106 2.84 2.37 -14.93
N PRO A 107 3.62 1.69 -15.79
CA PRO A 107 3.07 0.68 -16.69
C PRO A 107 2.37 -0.44 -15.91
N ASN A 108 1.19 -0.89 -16.37
CA ASN A 108 0.41 -1.91 -15.66
C ASN A 108 1.14 -3.26 -15.52
N LEU A 109 2.11 -3.54 -16.39
CA LEU A 109 2.93 -4.74 -16.29
C LEU A 109 3.60 -4.89 -14.91
N ILE A 110 3.77 -3.80 -14.15
CA ILE A 110 4.42 -3.83 -12.83
C ILE A 110 3.70 -4.72 -11.83
N VAL A 111 2.37 -4.87 -11.94
CA VAL A 111 1.58 -5.73 -11.05
C VAL A 111 1.83 -7.22 -11.31
N LEU A 112 2.47 -7.58 -12.43
CA LEU A 112 2.89 -8.94 -12.76
C LEU A 112 4.27 -9.27 -12.17
N ASP A 113 5.12 -8.25 -12.02
CA ASP A 113 6.52 -8.39 -11.65
C ASP A 113 6.78 -8.09 -10.17
N LYS A 114 5.94 -7.27 -9.54
CA LYS A 114 6.16 -6.76 -8.18
C LYS A 114 4.97 -7.00 -7.28
N PRO A 115 5.21 -7.27 -5.98
CA PRO A 115 4.14 -7.38 -5.01
C PRO A 115 3.41 -6.03 -4.87
N VAL A 116 2.09 -6.11 -4.79
CA VAL A 116 1.22 -4.96 -4.55
C VAL A 116 0.76 -4.98 -3.11
N LEU A 117 1.10 -3.94 -2.35
CA LEU A 117 0.59 -3.73 -1.01
C LEU A 117 -0.55 -2.71 -1.07
N ASN A 118 -1.77 -3.15 -0.79
CA ASN A 118 -2.95 -2.30 -0.71
C ASN A 118 -3.27 -1.97 0.75
N PHE A 119 -3.21 -0.68 1.12
CA PHE A 119 -3.54 -0.21 2.46
C PHE A 119 -5.04 0.08 2.62
N SER A 120 -5.76 0.26 1.51
CA SER A 120 -7.19 0.49 1.47
C SER A 120 -7.88 -0.81 1.12
N LYS A 121 -8.58 -1.42 2.09
CA LYS A 121 -9.31 -2.65 1.85
C LYS A 121 -10.75 -2.30 1.49
N SER A 122 -11.19 -2.69 0.31
CA SER A 122 -12.60 -2.58 -0.07
C SER A 122 -13.31 -3.91 0.16
N TYR A 123 -14.45 -3.87 0.84
CA TYR A 123 -15.33 -5.01 1.05
C TYR A 123 -16.68 -4.72 0.46
N GLU A 124 -17.29 -5.74 -0.13
CA GLU A 124 -18.66 -5.66 -0.59
C GLU A 124 -19.60 -6.15 0.52
N LYS A 125 -20.44 -5.28 1.05
CA LYS A 125 -21.48 -5.63 2.01
C LYS A 125 -22.84 -5.22 1.45
N LYS A 126 -23.73 -6.20 1.20
CA LYS A 126 -25.10 -5.97 0.67
C LYS A 126 -25.16 -5.10 -0.58
N GLY A 127 -24.21 -5.29 -1.51
CA GLY A 127 -24.15 -4.52 -2.75
C GLY A 127 -23.57 -3.11 -2.61
N GLN A 128 -23.08 -2.72 -1.42
CA GLN A 128 -22.34 -1.48 -1.20
C GLN A 128 -20.86 -1.78 -1.00
N LYS A 129 -20.00 -1.11 -1.77
CA LYS A 129 -18.56 -1.12 -1.53
C LYS A 129 -18.26 -0.27 -0.31
N LEU A 130 -17.81 -0.90 0.77
CA LEU A 130 -17.27 -0.23 1.95
C LEU A 130 -15.76 -0.17 1.81
N GLN A 131 -15.21 1.02 1.73
CA GLN A 131 -13.78 1.22 1.79
C GLN A 131 -13.35 1.23 3.25
N CYS A 132 -12.42 0.35 3.61
CA CYS A 132 -11.95 0.21 4.98
C CYS A 132 -10.42 0.24 4.97
N ASP A 133 -9.86 1.32 5.49
CA ASP A 133 -8.43 1.57 5.52
C ASP A 133 -7.80 1.45 6.92
N TYR A 134 -8.47 0.75 7.86
CA TYR A 134 -7.94 0.52 9.20
C TYR A 134 -6.75 -0.45 9.14
N ILE A 135 -5.67 -0.04 9.80
CA ILE A 135 -4.45 -0.84 9.97
C ILE A 135 -4.02 -0.85 11.42
N PHE A 136 -3.16 -1.83 11.77
CA PHE A 136 -2.32 -1.73 12.94
C PHE A 136 -1.10 -0.89 12.63
N ASP A 137 -0.79 0.05 13.53
CA ASP A 137 0.43 0.85 13.46
C ASP A 137 1.13 0.85 14.81
N GLU A 138 2.37 1.31 14.86
CA GLU A 138 3.23 1.24 16.04
C GLU A 138 3.77 2.62 16.43
N ILE A 139 3.77 2.87 17.73
CA ILE A 139 4.45 4.00 18.36
C ILE A 139 5.59 3.48 19.25
N ARG A 140 6.73 4.17 19.28
CA ARG A 140 7.93 3.73 19.99
C ARG A 140 8.47 4.82 20.89
N PHE A 141 8.78 4.45 22.14
CA PHE A 141 9.45 5.35 23.08
C PHE A 141 10.71 4.70 23.64
N PRO A 142 11.87 5.39 23.57
CA PRO A 142 13.06 4.94 24.26
C PRO A 142 12.94 5.29 25.75
N VAL A 143 13.12 4.32 26.62
CA VAL A 143 13.04 4.48 28.08
C VAL A 143 14.40 4.19 28.68
N SER A 144 14.77 4.97 29.70
CA SER A 144 16.03 4.76 30.41
C SER A 144 15.96 3.51 31.31
N SER A 145 17.09 2.85 31.52
CA SER A 145 17.17 1.65 32.36
C SER A 145 16.89 1.90 33.84
N ASP A 146 17.02 3.16 34.29
CA ASP A 146 16.69 3.59 35.66
C ASP A 146 15.25 4.10 35.82
N SER A 147 14.43 3.93 34.80
CA SER A 147 13.00 4.28 34.79
C SER A 147 12.14 3.13 35.32
N ASP A 148 10.99 3.47 35.85
CA ASP A 148 9.92 2.50 36.10
C ASP A 148 9.27 2.07 34.78
N ILE A 149 9.87 1.06 34.13
CA ILE A 149 9.45 0.55 32.83
C ILE A 149 8.03 0.01 32.86
N ALA A 150 7.63 -0.63 33.98
CA ALA A 150 6.29 -1.20 34.12
C ALA A 150 5.23 -0.09 34.16
N ARG A 151 5.49 0.95 34.93
CA ARG A 151 4.60 2.13 35.01
C ARG A 151 4.52 2.86 33.66
N ALA A 152 5.66 3.05 32.98
CA ALA A 152 5.71 3.66 31.67
C ALA A 152 4.93 2.85 30.61
N ALA A 153 5.00 1.52 30.66
CA ALA A 153 4.23 0.65 29.77
C ALA A 153 2.72 0.76 30.03
N LEU A 154 2.28 0.78 31.30
CA LEU A 154 0.88 0.97 31.66
C LEU A 154 0.37 2.34 31.19
N LEU A 155 1.15 3.39 31.40
CA LEU A 155 0.81 4.73 30.94
C LEU A 155 0.61 4.78 29.40
N LEU A 156 1.50 4.13 28.66
CA LEU A 156 1.38 4.06 27.20
C LEU A 156 0.12 3.28 26.80
N GLU A 157 -0.19 2.19 27.48
CA GLU A 157 -1.39 1.39 27.23
C GLU A 157 -2.68 2.17 27.51
N GLU A 158 -2.73 2.94 28.61
CA GLU A 158 -3.85 3.84 28.94
C GLU A 158 -4.09 4.86 27.80
N ILE A 159 -3.02 5.46 27.28
CA ILE A 159 -3.10 6.45 26.22
C ILE A 159 -3.57 5.83 24.91
N ILE A 160 -3.00 4.69 24.53
CA ILE A 160 -3.42 3.99 23.31
C ILE A 160 -4.90 3.64 23.39
N ASN A 161 -5.34 3.02 24.48
CA ASN A 161 -6.73 2.61 24.67
C ASN A 161 -7.70 3.81 24.63
N LYS A 162 -7.27 4.97 25.11
CA LYS A 162 -8.07 6.20 25.06
C LYS A 162 -8.16 6.75 23.64
N GLU A 163 -7.03 6.83 22.93
CA GLU A 163 -6.95 7.54 21.66
C GLU A 163 -7.46 6.72 20.47
N ASP A 164 -7.36 5.38 20.51
CA ASP A 164 -7.80 4.54 19.40
C ASP A 164 -9.12 3.81 19.63
N CYS A 165 -9.78 3.99 20.78
CA CYS A 165 -11.00 3.24 21.16
C CYS A 165 -12.11 3.33 20.11
N GLU A 166 -12.34 4.52 19.54
CA GLU A 166 -13.34 4.75 18.51
C GLU A 166 -12.97 4.05 17.20
N TYR A 167 -11.72 4.21 16.75
CA TYR A 167 -11.22 3.56 15.54
C TYR A 167 -11.20 2.04 15.65
N LEU A 168 -10.84 1.53 16.82
CA LEU A 168 -10.88 0.10 17.09
C LEU A 168 -12.32 -0.45 17.01
N ALA A 169 -13.30 0.26 17.58
CA ALA A 169 -14.70 -0.14 17.52
C ALA A 169 -15.23 -0.16 16.07
N LEU A 170 -14.95 0.89 15.30
CA LEU A 170 -15.32 0.99 13.90
C LEU A 170 -14.63 -0.09 13.04
N ALA A 171 -13.34 -0.33 13.29
CA ALA A 171 -12.59 -1.38 12.59
C ALA A 171 -13.15 -2.77 12.89
N LYS A 172 -13.50 -3.08 14.14
CA LYS A 172 -14.14 -4.35 14.52
C LYS A 172 -15.47 -4.54 13.83
N GLU A 173 -16.28 -3.50 13.72
CA GLU A 173 -17.55 -3.58 13.00
C GLU A 173 -17.33 -3.83 11.50
N ALA A 174 -16.43 -3.05 10.88
CA ALA A 174 -16.13 -3.15 9.45
C ALA A 174 -15.56 -4.52 9.05
N PHE A 175 -14.72 -5.12 9.90
CA PHE A 175 -14.04 -6.39 9.62
C PHE A 175 -14.75 -7.64 10.13
N ARG A 176 -15.86 -7.50 10.81
CA ARG A 176 -16.57 -8.62 11.49
C ARG A 176 -16.82 -9.82 10.59
N GLU A 177 -17.21 -9.59 9.34
CA GLU A 177 -17.58 -10.67 8.41
C GLU A 177 -16.44 -11.03 7.44
N ASN A 178 -15.51 -10.12 7.19
CA ASN A 178 -14.62 -10.23 6.05
C ASN A 178 -13.13 -10.42 6.41
N TYR A 179 -12.75 -10.10 7.67
CA TYR A 179 -11.35 -10.19 8.07
C TYR A 179 -11.17 -10.67 9.53
N PRO A 180 -11.49 -11.94 9.81
CA PRO A 180 -11.44 -12.49 11.18
C PRO A 180 -10.03 -12.46 11.79
N ALA A 181 -8.98 -12.53 10.98
CA ALA A 181 -7.60 -12.44 11.47
C ALA A 181 -7.31 -11.06 12.12
N PHE A 182 -7.87 -9.97 11.58
CA PHE A 182 -7.75 -8.65 12.18
C PHE A 182 -8.43 -8.58 13.54
N LEU A 183 -9.64 -9.15 13.64
CA LEU A 183 -10.41 -9.18 14.90
C LEU A 183 -9.67 -9.96 15.98
N HIS A 184 -9.20 -11.14 15.65
CA HIS A 184 -8.42 -11.96 16.57
C HIS A 184 -7.18 -11.21 17.08
N GLU A 185 -6.44 -10.56 16.19
CA GLU A 185 -5.26 -9.78 16.54
C GLU A 185 -5.60 -8.54 17.38
N ALA A 186 -6.74 -7.89 17.08
CA ALA A 186 -7.21 -6.72 17.83
C ALA A 186 -7.69 -7.06 19.25
N GLU A 187 -8.13 -8.30 19.50
CA GLU A 187 -8.67 -8.76 20.77
C GLU A 187 -7.64 -9.47 21.64
N SER A 188 -6.76 -10.24 21.03
CA SER A 188 -5.84 -11.16 21.74
C SER A 188 -4.47 -10.56 22.02
N SER A 189 -4.04 -9.52 21.28
CA SER A 189 -2.68 -9.02 21.40
C SER A 189 -2.52 -8.00 22.54
N ARG A 190 -1.39 -8.11 23.26
CA ARG A 190 -0.95 -7.05 24.17
C ARG A 190 -0.72 -5.78 23.38
N ARG A 191 -1.20 -4.65 23.91
CA ARG A 191 -1.07 -3.35 23.27
C ARG A 191 0.33 -2.79 23.36
N VAL A 192 1.05 -3.08 24.43
CA VAL A 192 2.40 -2.59 24.68
C VAL A 192 3.36 -3.76 24.85
N LEU A 193 4.43 -3.73 24.09
CA LEU A 193 5.55 -4.67 24.13
C LEU A 193 6.82 -3.93 24.57
N ILE A 194 7.64 -4.61 25.36
CA ILE A 194 8.95 -4.11 25.78
C ILE A 194 9.99 -4.82 24.92
N HIS A 195 10.84 -4.05 24.24
CA HIS A 195 11.96 -4.57 23.45
C HIS A 195 13.25 -3.99 24.01
N VAL A 196 14.24 -4.85 24.23
CA VAL A 196 15.57 -4.46 24.73
C VAL A 196 16.56 -4.74 23.61
N ASP A 197 17.25 -3.71 23.19
CA ASP A 197 18.44 -3.83 22.32
C ASP A 197 19.71 -3.57 23.13
N GLU A 198 20.87 -3.62 22.47
CA GLU A 198 22.17 -3.47 23.16
C GLU A 198 22.36 -2.13 23.87
N GLN A 199 21.59 -1.11 23.54
CA GLN A 199 21.78 0.26 24.03
C GLN A 199 20.56 0.86 24.71
N ARG A 200 19.36 0.33 24.45
CA ARG A 200 18.11 0.99 24.87
C ARG A 200 16.99 -0.01 25.17
N ILE A 201 16.10 0.45 26.01
CA ILE A 201 14.82 -0.21 26.26
C ILE A 201 13.74 0.58 25.49
N TRP A 202 13.00 -0.11 24.66
CA TRP A 202 11.92 0.47 23.84
C TRP A 202 10.57 -0.01 24.34
N LEU A 203 9.68 0.93 24.58
CA LEU A 203 8.25 0.65 24.68
C LEU A 203 7.66 0.75 23.28
N LYS A 204 7.05 -0.31 22.79
CA LYS A 204 6.40 -0.41 21.50
C LYS A 204 4.90 -0.54 21.71
N GLY A 205 4.16 0.51 21.39
CA GLY A 205 2.71 0.52 21.52
C GLY A 205 2.04 0.27 20.18
N LYS A 206 1.14 -0.72 20.12
CA LYS A 206 0.36 -1.07 18.94
C LYS A 206 -1.03 -0.44 19.03
N PHE A 207 -1.44 0.26 17.99
CA PHE A 207 -2.74 0.92 17.94
C PHE A 207 -3.43 0.70 16.58
N VAL A 208 -4.74 0.93 16.53
CA VAL A 208 -5.56 0.86 15.32
C VAL A 208 -5.86 2.27 14.85
N ALA A 209 -5.64 2.52 13.57
CA ALA A 209 -5.97 3.80 12.94
C ALA A 209 -6.39 3.63 11.49
N PRO A 210 -7.23 4.54 10.96
CA PRO A 210 -7.35 4.71 9.54
C PRO A 210 -5.96 5.07 8.96
N TYR A 211 -5.57 4.42 7.87
CA TYR A 211 -4.22 4.58 7.32
C TYR A 211 -3.86 6.06 7.08
N ARG A 212 -4.81 6.86 6.60
CA ARG A 212 -4.61 8.28 6.30
C ARG A 212 -4.48 9.16 7.53
N LEU A 213 -5.05 8.75 8.69
CA LEU A 213 -5.02 9.51 9.94
C LEU A 213 -3.96 9.02 10.93
N ARG A 214 -3.26 7.93 10.62
CA ARG A 214 -2.31 7.28 11.52
C ARG A 214 -1.23 8.21 12.07
N ASN A 215 -0.67 9.11 11.23
CA ASN A 215 0.39 10.03 11.65
C ASN A 215 -0.12 11.12 12.59
N GLN A 216 -1.33 11.62 12.36
CA GLN A 216 -1.98 12.58 13.26
C GLN A 216 -2.25 11.92 14.63
N LEU A 217 -2.80 10.69 14.62
CA LEU A 217 -3.05 9.95 15.83
C LEU A 217 -1.75 9.60 16.57
N ARG A 218 -0.73 9.17 15.86
CA ARG A 218 0.61 8.91 16.41
C ARG A 218 1.18 10.16 17.08
N THR A 219 1.12 11.32 16.42
CA THR A 219 1.58 12.59 16.97
C THR A 219 0.81 12.95 18.25
N LYS A 220 -0.50 12.77 18.27
CA LYS A 220 -1.33 13.02 19.44
C LYS A 220 -0.92 12.12 20.61
N MET A 221 -0.71 10.83 20.35
CA MET A 221 -0.24 9.88 21.38
C MET A 221 1.17 10.24 21.89
N TYR A 222 2.08 10.70 20.99
CA TYR A 222 3.40 11.17 21.40
C TYR A 222 3.30 12.34 22.39
N LEU A 223 2.51 13.35 22.07
CA LEU A 223 2.33 14.52 22.93
C LEU A 223 1.73 14.13 24.28
N HIS A 224 0.66 13.36 24.30
CA HIS A 224 0.02 12.91 25.55
C HIS A 224 0.97 12.07 26.41
N PHE A 225 1.76 11.18 25.81
CA PHE A 225 2.72 10.39 26.57
C PHE A 225 3.82 11.26 27.18
N LEU A 226 4.37 12.19 26.41
CA LEU A 226 5.41 13.10 26.89
C LEU A 226 4.91 14.00 28.02
N GLU A 227 3.69 14.55 27.87
CA GLU A 227 3.07 15.37 28.93
C GLU A 227 2.84 14.59 30.22
N ARG A 228 2.29 13.39 30.11
CA ARG A 228 2.02 12.55 31.29
C ARG A 228 3.30 12.02 31.93
N ALA A 229 4.26 11.56 31.12
CA ALA A 229 5.55 11.09 31.61
C ALA A 229 6.34 12.19 32.35
N ALA A 230 6.25 13.44 31.90
CA ALA A 230 6.88 14.59 32.59
C ALA A 230 6.27 14.87 33.98
N GLN A 231 5.05 14.42 34.26
CA GLN A 231 4.40 14.56 35.57
C GLN A 231 4.79 13.45 36.54
N GLU A 232 5.38 12.35 36.06
CA GLU A 232 5.77 11.18 36.87
C GLU A 232 7.31 11.13 36.99
N SER A 233 7.87 11.47 38.14
CA SER A 233 9.31 11.55 38.38
C SER A 233 10.07 10.21 38.22
N ASN A 234 9.36 9.10 38.26
CA ASN A 234 9.89 7.75 38.10
C ASN A 234 9.93 7.28 36.64
N ILE A 235 9.35 8.05 35.69
CA ILE A 235 9.43 7.75 34.26
C ILE A 235 10.51 8.65 33.63
N LYS A 236 11.56 8.01 33.10
CA LYS A 236 12.66 8.70 32.45
C LYS A 236 12.81 8.19 31.02
N LEU A 237 12.73 9.09 30.07
CA LEU A 237 13.00 8.77 28.69
C LEU A 237 14.51 8.78 28.44
N ALA A 238 14.99 7.81 27.68
CA ALA A 238 16.38 7.82 27.25
C ALA A 238 16.58 8.98 26.30
N GLY A 239 17.37 9.99 26.72
CA GLY A 239 17.53 11.21 25.97
C GLY A 239 18.12 10.95 24.60
N THR A 240 17.51 11.47 23.57
CA THR A 240 18.24 11.99 22.45
C THR A 240 19.00 13.21 22.99
N GLN A 241 20.31 13.08 23.19
CA GLN A 241 21.11 14.28 23.31
C GLN A 241 20.97 15.01 21.96
N PHE A 242 20.17 16.06 21.96
CA PHE A 242 20.23 17.06 20.89
C PHE A 242 21.56 17.78 21.12
N SER A 243 22.60 17.36 20.37
CA SER A 243 23.84 18.11 20.22
C SER A 243 23.62 19.23 19.23
#